data_8560929b30b321dd7115f09b4c01334b
#
_entry.id   8560929b30b321dd7115f09b4c01334b
#
_cell.length_a   1.000
_cell.length_b   1.000
_cell.length_c   1.000
_cell.angle_alpha   90.00
_cell.angle_beta   90.00
_cell.angle_gamma   90.00
#
_symmetry.space_group_name_H-M   'P 1'
#
loop_
_entity.id
_entity.type
_entity.pdbx_description
1 polymer ?
#
loop_
_entity_poly.entity_id
_entity_poly.type
_entity_poly.pdbx_seq_one_letter_code
_entity_poly.pdbx_strand_id
1 'polypeptide(L)'
;MRIGVIGTGVAGSLFVGAAKTIRGFTVQAFDRIPANNRDEAGTGLNIGPNALKAMRLHGGLSLDALRSVSLPWRRWLIALTNGTKIIDLDLLDVAEEPGLRIRWSHLYRVVRATSASSTLYGRSLEALEQDSEGRLVPVFRTADGSLVREGAFDLLVAADGRYSRLRELVDGVPRSTYPGIGTWRLLVRDAASSPIDDYGQYFCGNARLLSFRLPDNCVYIAGSFPLAGIGSVPDYTKTARAQRRFFQPEEGSVSPEVEWMLSKLDRHIDDMNWARTQEIETLHHALDGRVLLLGDAAHAMFQTLGQGATQAIEDALAAAAILRGQPQSPRAVCMGYEERRRDRIEFARRLTREATDTLLPGGDPVAGSLAKAQEPFLAKLRQLYLDVA
;
A
#
# COMPACT_ATOMS: atom_id res chain seq x y z
N MET A 1 -3.30 -10.62 -27.85
CA MET A 1 -4.10 -9.66 -27.06
C MET A 1 -3.25 -8.45 -26.73
N ARG A 2 -3.77 -7.24 -26.95
CA ARG A 2 -3.13 -5.97 -26.58
C ARG A 2 -3.64 -5.49 -25.23
N ILE A 3 -2.74 -5.26 -24.30
CA ILE A 3 -3.05 -4.87 -22.91
C ILE A 3 -2.50 -3.47 -22.67
N GLY A 4 -3.38 -2.54 -22.26
CA GLY A 4 -3.02 -1.21 -21.78
C GLY A 4 -3.04 -1.17 -20.26
N VAL A 5 -2.02 -0.59 -19.62
CA VAL A 5 -1.93 -0.47 -18.15
C VAL A 5 -1.93 0.99 -17.76
N ILE A 6 -2.88 1.42 -16.95
CA ILE A 6 -2.99 2.78 -16.45
C ILE A 6 -2.40 2.85 -15.05
N GLY A 7 -1.28 3.58 -14.92
CA GLY A 7 -0.51 3.72 -13.69
C GLY A 7 0.64 2.69 -13.58
N THR A 8 1.85 3.18 -13.30
CA THR A 8 3.06 2.38 -13.06
C THR A 8 3.56 2.55 -11.63
N GLY A 9 2.62 2.44 -10.68
CA GLY A 9 2.91 2.24 -9.27
C GLY A 9 3.40 0.81 -9.01
N VAL A 10 3.22 0.29 -7.78
CA VAL A 10 3.68 -1.05 -7.40
C VAL A 10 3.01 -2.12 -8.25
N ALA A 11 1.68 -2.17 -8.28
CA ALA A 11 0.95 -3.18 -9.04
C ALA A 11 1.23 -3.10 -10.55
N GLY A 12 1.06 -1.91 -11.14
CA GLY A 12 1.20 -1.74 -12.59
C GLY A 12 2.60 -2.04 -13.09
N SER A 13 3.65 -1.56 -12.42
CA SER A 13 5.03 -1.83 -12.84
C SER A 13 5.37 -3.32 -12.79
N LEU A 14 4.99 -4.01 -11.71
CA LEU A 14 5.25 -5.43 -11.57
C LEU A 14 4.46 -6.27 -12.58
N PHE A 15 3.18 -5.93 -12.80
CA PHE A 15 2.37 -6.58 -13.82
C PHE A 15 2.99 -6.42 -15.21
N VAL A 16 3.34 -5.18 -15.62
CA VAL A 16 3.99 -4.91 -16.92
C VAL A 16 5.30 -5.68 -17.04
N GLY A 17 6.15 -5.62 -16.00
CA GLY A 17 7.45 -6.32 -15.99
C GLY A 17 7.31 -7.82 -16.21
N ALA A 18 6.31 -8.44 -15.58
CA ALA A 18 6.04 -9.87 -15.73
C ALA A 18 5.30 -10.22 -17.03
N ALA A 19 4.31 -9.40 -17.43
CA ALA A 19 3.45 -9.69 -18.58
C ALA A 19 4.12 -9.46 -19.94
N LYS A 20 5.01 -8.45 -20.07
CA LYS A 20 5.69 -8.11 -21.34
C LYS A 20 6.54 -9.24 -21.91
N THR A 21 6.94 -10.21 -21.10
CA THR A 21 7.75 -11.36 -21.52
C THR A 21 6.92 -12.56 -21.93
N ILE A 22 5.59 -12.51 -21.75
CA ILE A 22 4.69 -13.62 -22.04
C ILE A 22 4.31 -13.57 -23.52
N ARG A 23 4.61 -14.65 -24.25
CA ARG A 23 4.27 -14.76 -25.68
C ARG A 23 2.75 -14.65 -25.90
N GLY A 24 2.34 -13.96 -26.97
CA GLY A 24 0.93 -13.76 -27.32
C GLY A 24 0.30 -12.49 -26.74
N PHE A 25 1.03 -11.74 -25.92
CA PHE A 25 0.59 -10.47 -25.34
C PHE A 25 1.51 -9.31 -25.70
N THR A 26 0.90 -8.18 -26.02
CA THR A 26 1.61 -6.90 -26.18
C THR A 26 1.14 -5.97 -25.07
N VAL A 27 2.06 -5.49 -24.24
CA VAL A 27 1.75 -4.68 -23.06
C VAL A 27 2.34 -3.27 -23.22
N GLN A 28 1.48 -2.26 -23.09
CA GLN A 28 1.85 -0.85 -23.07
C GLN A 28 1.32 -0.22 -21.79
N ALA A 29 2.17 0.50 -21.07
CA ALA A 29 1.78 1.20 -19.85
C ALA A 29 1.79 2.73 -20.03
N PHE A 30 1.01 3.40 -19.21
CA PHE A 30 0.85 4.86 -19.20
C PHE A 30 0.91 5.36 -17.76
N ASP A 31 1.70 6.40 -17.53
CA ASP A 31 1.78 7.03 -16.21
C ASP A 31 1.71 8.56 -16.33
N ARG A 32 0.94 9.18 -15.44
CA ARG A 32 0.84 10.64 -15.39
C ARG A 32 2.14 11.31 -14.92
N ILE A 33 2.93 10.60 -14.12
CA ILE A 33 4.17 11.10 -13.56
C ILE A 33 5.26 11.11 -14.63
N PRO A 34 6.05 12.19 -14.80
CA PRO A 34 7.19 12.21 -15.70
C PRO A 34 8.24 11.16 -15.37
N ALA A 35 8.98 10.69 -16.39
CA ALA A 35 10.00 9.65 -16.22
C ALA A 35 11.12 10.04 -15.24
N ASN A 36 11.47 11.33 -15.21
CA ASN A 36 12.53 11.91 -14.39
C ASN A 36 12.06 12.40 -13.02
N ASN A 37 10.78 12.24 -12.69
CA ASN A 37 10.27 12.64 -11.38
C ASN A 37 10.93 11.77 -10.30
N ARG A 38 11.70 12.45 -9.45
CA ARG A 38 12.38 11.88 -8.30
C ARG A 38 11.74 12.29 -6.97
N ASP A 39 10.59 12.96 -7.03
CA ASP A 39 9.90 13.44 -5.84
C ASP A 39 9.58 12.27 -4.93
N GLU A 40 10.21 12.30 -3.79
CA GLU A 40 10.04 11.30 -2.77
C GLU A 40 8.74 11.61 -2.04
N ALA A 41 7.73 10.80 -2.26
CA ALA A 41 6.54 10.82 -1.41
C ALA A 41 6.92 10.36 0.01
N GLY A 42 7.78 11.12 0.66
CA GLY A 42 8.28 11.17 2.03
C GLY A 42 7.94 10.05 3.03
N THR A 43 7.73 8.82 2.59
CA THR A 43 7.21 7.75 3.45
C THR A 43 8.07 6.50 3.41
N GLY A 44 8.05 5.78 4.54
CA GLY A 44 8.47 4.39 4.63
C GLY A 44 7.27 3.47 4.57
N LEU A 45 7.52 2.22 4.25
CA LEU A 45 6.51 1.16 4.30
C LEU A 45 7.15 -0.18 4.63
N ASN A 46 6.31 -1.10 5.10
CA ASN A 46 6.65 -2.50 5.28
C ASN A 46 6.08 -3.29 4.09
N ILE A 47 6.89 -4.21 3.58
CA ILE A 47 6.45 -5.25 2.65
C ILE A 47 6.33 -6.54 3.46
N GLY A 48 5.16 -7.13 3.45
CA GLY A 48 4.89 -8.34 4.22
C GLY A 48 5.59 -9.58 3.65
N PRO A 49 5.86 -10.60 4.49
CA PRO A 49 6.45 -11.87 4.07
C PRO A 49 5.72 -12.55 2.91
N ASN A 50 4.40 -12.43 2.86
CA ASN A 50 3.56 -12.95 1.79
C ASN A 50 3.90 -12.38 0.41
N ALA A 51 4.25 -11.09 0.29
CA ALA A 51 4.70 -10.54 -0.99
C ALA A 51 6.04 -11.15 -1.44
N LEU A 52 6.96 -11.39 -0.51
CA LEU A 52 8.25 -12.03 -0.82
C LEU A 52 8.04 -13.47 -1.27
N LYS A 53 7.13 -14.19 -0.61
CA LYS A 53 6.72 -15.53 -1.02
C LYS A 53 6.09 -15.53 -2.42
N ALA A 54 5.19 -14.58 -2.72
CA ALA A 54 4.60 -14.42 -4.05
C ALA A 54 5.67 -14.18 -5.13
N MET A 55 6.67 -13.33 -4.85
CA MET A 55 7.78 -13.07 -5.77
C MET A 55 8.63 -14.32 -6.03
N ARG A 56 8.86 -15.16 -5.02
CA ARG A 56 9.57 -16.44 -5.21
C ARG A 56 8.79 -17.42 -6.07
N LEU A 57 7.49 -17.52 -5.85
CA LEU A 57 6.62 -18.44 -6.58
C LEU A 57 6.41 -18.05 -8.03
N HIS A 58 6.28 -16.77 -8.31
CA HIS A 58 5.86 -16.28 -9.63
C HIS A 58 6.94 -15.50 -10.39
N GLY A 59 8.05 -15.16 -9.75
CA GLY A 59 9.10 -14.30 -10.34
C GLY A 59 8.64 -12.84 -10.47
N GLY A 60 9.10 -12.16 -11.49
CA GLY A 60 8.69 -10.79 -11.87
C GLY A 60 9.55 -9.67 -11.28
N LEU A 61 10.20 -9.87 -10.15
CA LEU A 61 11.14 -8.92 -9.54
C LEU A 61 12.24 -9.67 -8.80
N SER A 62 13.48 -9.16 -8.88
CA SER A 62 14.59 -9.69 -8.08
C SER A 62 14.42 -9.34 -6.60
N LEU A 63 14.34 -10.37 -5.77
CA LEU A 63 14.34 -10.19 -4.30
C LEU A 63 15.63 -9.56 -3.80
N ASP A 64 16.77 -9.87 -4.43
CA ASP A 64 18.07 -9.29 -4.06
C ASP A 64 18.10 -7.79 -4.35
N ALA A 65 17.48 -7.34 -5.45
CA ALA A 65 17.35 -5.92 -5.76
C ALA A 65 16.50 -5.18 -4.70
N LEU A 66 15.46 -5.81 -4.15
CA LEU A 66 14.70 -5.23 -3.04
C LEU A 66 15.47 -5.26 -1.73
N ARG A 67 16.11 -6.39 -1.41
CA ARG A 67 16.90 -6.54 -0.17
C ARG A 67 18.07 -5.58 -0.10
N SER A 68 18.72 -5.28 -1.24
CA SER A 68 19.86 -4.33 -1.27
C SER A 68 19.48 -2.87 -0.91
N VAL A 69 18.18 -2.53 -0.93
CA VAL A 69 17.66 -1.17 -0.65
C VAL A 69 16.66 -1.15 0.51
N SER A 70 16.64 -2.19 1.34
CA SER A 70 15.73 -2.33 2.46
C SER A 70 16.42 -2.89 3.69
N LEU A 71 15.72 -2.87 4.83
CA LEU A 71 16.10 -3.57 6.05
C LEU A 71 15.10 -4.69 6.34
N PRO A 72 15.50 -5.78 7.00
CA PRO A 72 14.57 -6.83 7.38
C PRO A 72 13.58 -6.32 8.42
N TRP A 73 12.31 -6.67 8.28
CA TRP A 73 11.28 -6.51 9.30
C TRP A 73 11.10 -7.85 10.02
N ARG A 74 11.62 -7.95 11.25
CA ARG A 74 11.62 -9.18 12.06
C ARG A 74 10.71 -9.12 13.25
N ARG A 75 10.46 -7.92 13.77
CA ARG A 75 9.81 -7.74 15.06
C ARG A 75 8.50 -6.97 14.90
N TRP A 76 7.50 -7.40 15.62
CA TRP A 76 6.28 -6.64 15.83
C TRP A 76 6.13 -6.30 17.31
N LEU A 77 6.65 -5.13 17.70
CA LEU A 77 6.51 -4.61 19.05
C LEU A 77 5.21 -3.80 19.16
N ILE A 78 4.42 -4.07 20.19
CA ILE A 78 3.33 -3.20 20.67
C ILE A 78 3.61 -2.84 22.12
N ALA A 79 3.63 -1.55 22.43
CA ALA A 79 3.86 -1.02 23.77
C ALA A 79 2.92 0.17 24.05
N LEU A 80 2.84 0.60 25.30
CA LEU A 80 2.29 1.90 25.66
C LEU A 80 3.36 2.99 25.46
N THR A 81 2.95 4.24 25.35
CA THR A 81 3.89 5.36 25.19
C THR A 81 4.85 5.55 26.37
N ASN A 82 4.53 5.02 27.56
CA ASN A 82 5.45 5.00 28.70
C ASN A 82 6.51 3.86 28.64
N GLY A 83 6.49 3.04 27.57
CA GLY A 83 7.43 1.93 27.39
C GLY A 83 6.95 0.58 27.89
N THR A 84 5.78 0.48 28.53
CA THR A 84 5.21 -0.81 28.96
C THR A 84 4.92 -1.68 27.74
N LYS A 85 5.66 -2.78 27.59
CA LYS A 85 5.46 -3.73 26.49
C LYS A 85 4.19 -4.54 26.67
N ILE A 86 3.41 -4.69 25.61
CA ILE A 86 2.19 -5.51 25.55
C ILE A 86 2.45 -6.77 24.72
N ILE A 87 3.05 -6.60 23.52
CA ILE A 87 3.46 -7.68 22.63
C ILE A 87 4.88 -7.43 22.16
N ASP A 88 5.63 -8.51 22.02
CA ASP A 88 6.96 -8.51 21.41
C ASP A 88 7.08 -9.82 20.60
N LEU A 89 6.52 -9.80 19.38
CA LEU A 89 6.41 -10.95 18.49
C LEU A 89 7.57 -10.97 17.50
N ASP A 90 8.28 -12.13 17.41
CA ASP A 90 9.14 -12.41 16.25
C ASP A 90 8.25 -12.79 15.05
N LEU A 91 8.44 -12.16 13.91
CA LEU A 91 7.67 -12.50 12.71
C LEU A 91 7.91 -13.94 12.24
N LEU A 92 9.04 -14.54 12.59
CA LEU A 92 9.32 -15.95 12.26
C LEU A 92 8.41 -16.95 13.01
N ASP A 93 7.70 -16.50 14.06
CA ASP A 93 6.67 -17.34 14.71
C ASP A 93 5.41 -17.50 13.84
N VAL A 94 5.22 -16.61 12.86
CA VAL A 94 4.02 -16.54 11.99
C VAL A 94 4.34 -16.51 10.48
N ALA A 95 5.62 -16.48 10.09
CA ALA A 95 6.07 -16.40 8.71
C ALA A 95 7.35 -17.22 8.48
N GLU A 96 7.64 -17.63 7.24
CA GLU A 96 8.85 -18.38 6.87
C GLU A 96 10.11 -17.49 6.79
N GLU A 97 9.93 -16.19 6.60
CA GLU A 97 11.01 -15.21 6.48
C GLU A 97 10.57 -13.83 6.98
N PRO A 98 11.51 -12.94 7.32
CA PRO A 98 11.19 -11.55 7.65
C PRO A 98 10.55 -10.82 6.47
N GLY A 99 9.69 -9.85 6.77
CA GLY A 99 9.30 -8.85 5.79
C GLY A 99 10.43 -7.84 5.51
N LEU A 100 10.12 -6.79 4.77
CA LEU A 100 11.07 -5.70 4.47
C LEU A 100 10.55 -4.36 4.98
N ARG A 101 11.46 -3.52 5.46
CA ARG A 101 11.26 -2.11 5.76
C ARG A 101 11.99 -1.31 4.67
N ILE A 102 11.25 -0.54 3.89
CA ILE A 102 11.78 0.11 2.70
C ILE A 102 11.25 1.54 2.56
N ARG A 103 12.08 2.45 2.03
CA ARG A 103 11.62 3.78 1.62
C ARG A 103 10.74 3.64 0.37
N TRP A 104 9.66 4.42 0.31
CA TRP A 104 8.76 4.40 -0.86
C TRP A 104 9.53 4.69 -2.17
N SER A 105 10.40 5.69 -2.16
CA SER A 105 11.22 6.04 -3.33
C SER A 105 12.12 4.91 -3.80
N HIS A 106 12.67 4.10 -2.88
CA HIS A 106 13.50 2.94 -3.22
C HIS A 106 12.66 1.82 -3.82
N LEU A 107 11.53 1.47 -3.20
CA LEU A 107 10.59 0.50 -3.77
C LEU A 107 10.15 0.95 -5.17
N TYR A 108 9.71 2.20 -5.29
CA TYR A 108 9.20 2.75 -6.54
C TYR A 108 10.24 2.70 -7.66
N ARG A 109 11.49 3.07 -7.36
CA ARG A 109 12.60 2.98 -8.32
C ARG A 109 12.84 1.56 -8.80
N VAL A 110 12.88 0.58 -7.88
CA VAL A 110 13.12 -0.83 -8.20
C VAL A 110 11.98 -1.41 -9.04
N VAL A 111 10.71 -1.17 -8.65
CA VAL A 111 9.58 -1.71 -9.41
C VAL A 111 9.40 -1.03 -10.77
N ARG A 112 9.58 0.30 -10.86
CA ARG A 112 9.49 1.02 -12.15
C ARG A 112 10.53 0.59 -13.17
N ALA A 113 11.71 0.18 -12.73
CA ALA A 113 12.74 -0.34 -13.63
C ALA A 113 12.24 -1.56 -14.44
N THR A 114 11.32 -2.35 -13.87
CA THR A 114 10.75 -3.53 -14.57
C THR A 114 9.84 -3.16 -15.74
N SER A 115 9.18 -2.01 -15.70
CA SER A 115 8.19 -1.56 -16.69
C SER A 115 8.71 -0.46 -17.63
N ALA A 116 9.88 0.13 -17.36
CA ALA A 116 10.33 1.37 -18.00
C ALA A 116 10.32 1.33 -19.53
N SER A 117 10.76 0.21 -20.14
CA SER A 117 10.79 0.06 -21.61
C SER A 117 9.42 -0.03 -22.29
N SER A 118 8.36 -0.25 -21.51
CA SER A 118 6.97 -0.37 -21.99
C SER A 118 6.06 0.73 -21.47
N THR A 119 6.64 1.82 -20.89
CA THR A 119 5.85 2.90 -20.25
C THR A 119 5.98 4.20 -20.99
N LEU A 120 4.83 4.80 -21.36
CA LEU A 120 4.72 6.19 -21.78
C LEU A 120 4.38 7.07 -20.59
N TYR A 121 5.30 7.95 -20.25
CA TYR A 121 5.16 8.88 -19.13
C TYR A 121 4.51 10.20 -19.52
N GLY A 122 4.01 10.96 -18.53
CA GLY A 122 3.32 12.24 -18.77
C GLY A 122 1.96 12.04 -19.46
N ARG A 123 1.28 10.92 -19.18
CA ARG A 123 -0.01 10.54 -19.72
C ARG A 123 -1.07 10.49 -18.62
N SER A 124 -1.80 11.58 -18.40
CA SER A 124 -2.91 11.62 -17.44
C SER A 124 -4.20 11.18 -18.12
N LEU A 125 -4.80 10.08 -17.68
CA LEU A 125 -6.06 9.58 -18.26
C LEU A 125 -7.19 10.60 -18.08
N GLU A 126 -7.84 10.96 -19.17
CA GLU A 126 -8.93 11.93 -19.19
C GLU A 126 -10.27 11.27 -19.52
N ALA A 127 -10.29 10.46 -20.56
CA ALA A 127 -11.49 9.78 -21.04
C ALA A 127 -11.19 8.38 -21.56
N LEU A 128 -12.24 7.59 -21.73
CA LEU A 128 -12.21 6.27 -22.34
C LEU A 128 -13.21 6.24 -23.50
N GLU A 129 -12.73 5.92 -24.69
CA GLU A 129 -13.53 5.74 -25.91
C GLU A 129 -13.52 4.28 -26.35
N GLN A 130 -14.29 3.95 -27.38
CA GLN A 130 -14.24 2.67 -28.06
C GLN A 130 -14.04 2.87 -29.57
N ASP A 131 -13.28 2.00 -30.19
CA ASP A 131 -13.17 1.98 -31.66
C ASP A 131 -14.32 1.18 -32.30
N SER A 132 -14.30 1.10 -33.64
CA SER A 132 -15.31 0.36 -34.42
C SER A 132 -15.35 -1.15 -34.13
N GLU A 133 -14.30 -1.72 -33.55
CA GLU A 133 -14.21 -3.13 -33.14
C GLU A 133 -14.57 -3.33 -31.67
N GLY A 134 -14.95 -2.25 -30.96
CA GLY A 134 -15.31 -2.28 -29.55
C GLY A 134 -14.11 -2.34 -28.59
N ARG A 135 -12.88 -2.18 -29.09
CA ARG A 135 -11.67 -2.13 -28.25
C ARG A 135 -11.62 -0.78 -27.52
N LEU A 136 -10.99 -0.80 -26.35
CA LEU A 136 -10.89 0.37 -25.47
C LEU A 136 -9.77 1.31 -25.93
N VAL A 137 -10.10 2.60 -26.12
CA VAL A 137 -9.18 3.66 -26.56
C VAL A 137 -9.04 4.68 -25.44
N PRO A 138 -7.96 4.63 -24.64
CA PRO A 138 -7.73 5.63 -23.61
C PRO A 138 -7.31 6.96 -24.24
N VAL A 139 -7.88 8.04 -23.75
CA VAL A 139 -7.57 9.43 -24.14
C VAL A 139 -6.81 10.07 -22.98
N PHE A 140 -5.63 10.58 -23.25
CA PHE A 140 -4.75 11.16 -22.23
C PHE A 140 -4.57 12.67 -22.45
N ARG A 141 -4.45 13.39 -21.35
CA ARG A 141 -3.93 14.76 -21.31
C ARG A 141 -2.42 14.70 -21.12
N THR A 142 -1.69 15.35 -21.99
CA THR A 142 -0.23 15.53 -21.93
C THR A 142 0.16 16.77 -21.14
N ALA A 143 1.45 16.96 -20.84
CA ALA A 143 1.94 18.07 -20.03
C ALA A 143 1.68 19.46 -20.67
N ASP A 144 1.60 19.53 -21.99
CA ASP A 144 1.24 20.74 -22.74
C ASP A 144 -0.27 21.00 -22.83
N GLY A 145 -1.09 20.13 -22.21
CA GLY A 145 -2.55 20.22 -22.18
C GLY A 145 -3.26 19.56 -23.36
N SER A 146 -2.52 19.05 -24.36
CA SER A 146 -3.10 18.37 -25.53
C SER A 146 -3.79 17.06 -25.13
N LEU A 147 -4.81 16.67 -25.91
CA LEU A 147 -5.44 15.36 -25.78
C LEU A 147 -4.91 14.41 -26.85
N VAL A 148 -4.44 13.25 -26.43
CA VAL A 148 -3.90 12.23 -27.32
C VAL A 148 -4.59 10.88 -27.11
N ARG A 149 -4.84 10.15 -28.20
CA ARG A 149 -5.34 8.76 -28.22
C ARG A 149 -4.16 7.84 -28.42
N GLU A 150 -3.96 6.91 -27.49
CA GLU A 150 -2.75 6.05 -27.47
C GLU A 150 -3.04 4.60 -27.95
N GLY A 151 -3.86 4.49 -28.96
CA GLY A 151 -4.20 3.20 -29.58
C GLY A 151 -5.39 2.52 -28.94
N ALA A 152 -5.70 1.31 -29.44
CA ALA A 152 -6.83 0.51 -28.98
C ALA A 152 -6.33 -0.76 -28.28
N PHE A 153 -6.99 -1.16 -27.19
CA PHE A 153 -6.62 -2.28 -26.33
C PHE A 153 -7.79 -3.24 -26.17
N ASP A 154 -7.47 -4.54 -26.16
CA ASP A 154 -8.45 -5.59 -25.87
C ASP A 154 -8.79 -5.60 -24.37
N LEU A 155 -7.78 -5.35 -23.51
CA LEU A 155 -7.87 -5.30 -22.07
C LEU A 155 -7.17 -4.05 -21.54
N LEU A 156 -7.83 -3.30 -20.65
CA LEU A 156 -7.17 -2.28 -19.83
C LEU A 156 -6.99 -2.79 -18.40
N VAL A 157 -5.89 -2.39 -17.78
CA VAL A 157 -5.58 -2.68 -16.37
C VAL A 157 -5.50 -1.37 -15.61
N ALA A 158 -6.41 -1.17 -14.64
CA ALA A 158 -6.39 -0.06 -13.71
C ALA A 158 -5.41 -0.37 -12.56
N ALA A 159 -4.28 0.34 -12.54
CA ALA A 159 -3.25 0.27 -11.50
C ALA A 159 -2.83 1.68 -11.06
N ASP A 160 -3.72 2.66 -11.22
CA ASP A 160 -3.53 4.09 -11.00
C ASP A 160 -3.86 4.55 -9.57
N GLY A 161 -3.98 3.58 -8.65
CA GLY A 161 -4.04 3.80 -7.22
C GLY A 161 -5.43 4.12 -6.70
N ARG A 162 -5.51 4.52 -5.42
CA ARG A 162 -6.75 4.73 -4.66
C ARG A 162 -7.76 5.66 -5.35
N TYR A 163 -7.28 6.68 -6.04
CA TYR A 163 -8.09 7.65 -6.76
C TYR A 163 -8.06 7.34 -8.26
N SER A 164 -8.27 6.06 -8.60
CA SER A 164 -8.21 5.54 -9.96
C SER A 164 -9.18 6.28 -10.89
N ARG A 165 -8.62 6.96 -11.87
CA ARG A 165 -9.42 7.62 -12.90
C ARG A 165 -10.06 6.62 -13.85
N LEU A 166 -9.36 5.49 -14.14
CA LEU A 166 -9.95 4.44 -14.97
C LEU A 166 -11.16 3.81 -14.29
N ARG A 167 -11.07 3.51 -12.98
CA ARG A 167 -12.22 3.01 -12.21
C ARG A 167 -13.39 3.99 -12.25
N GLU A 168 -13.12 5.26 -11.99
CA GLU A 168 -14.15 6.30 -12.02
C GLU A 168 -14.90 6.35 -13.36
N LEU A 169 -14.18 6.20 -14.49
CA LEU A 169 -14.75 6.23 -15.82
C LEU A 169 -15.61 5.00 -16.15
N VAL A 170 -15.35 3.84 -15.53
CA VAL A 170 -16.03 2.58 -15.85
C VAL A 170 -17.07 2.13 -14.82
N ASP A 171 -16.99 2.62 -13.58
CA ASP A 171 -17.83 2.18 -12.45
C ASP A 171 -18.30 3.36 -11.57
N GLY A 172 -17.76 4.57 -11.80
CA GLY A 172 -18.01 5.73 -10.97
C GLY A 172 -17.07 5.82 -9.76
N VAL A 173 -17.30 6.84 -8.93
CA VAL A 173 -16.50 7.07 -7.70
C VAL A 173 -16.80 5.99 -6.67
N PRO A 174 -15.79 5.22 -6.22
CA PRO A 174 -16.03 4.13 -5.29
C PRO A 174 -16.51 4.64 -3.93
N ARG A 175 -17.41 3.88 -3.32
CA ARG A 175 -17.84 4.15 -1.95
C ARG A 175 -16.68 3.97 -0.97
N SER A 176 -16.42 5.00 -0.18
CA SER A 176 -15.37 4.99 0.83
C SER A 176 -15.95 4.83 2.24
N THR A 177 -15.27 4.05 3.08
CA THR A 177 -15.57 3.88 4.51
C THR A 177 -14.45 4.50 5.34
N TYR A 178 -14.82 5.33 6.31
CA TYR A 178 -13.91 6.05 7.21
C TYR A 178 -14.14 5.58 8.66
N PRO A 179 -13.14 5.01 9.33
CA PRO A 179 -13.30 4.49 10.70
C PRO A 179 -13.15 5.56 11.79
N GLY A 180 -13.05 6.84 11.45
CA GLY A 180 -12.87 7.92 12.44
C GLY A 180 -11.42 8.05 12.94
N ILE A 181 -10.44 7.81 12.07
CA ILE A 181 -9.02 7.87 12.40
C ILE A 181 -8.31 8.86 11.48
N GLY A 182 -7.75 9.91 12.06
CA GLY A 182 -6.77 10.78 11.43
C GLY A 182 -5.38 10.17 11.49
N THR A 183 -4.55 10.42 10.49
CA THR A 183 -3.17 9.93 10.45
C THR A 183 -2.25 10.94 9.80
N TRP A 184 -1.00 10.92 10.22
CA TRP A 184 0.09 11.61 9.56
C TRP A 184 1.30 10.70 9.41
N ARG A 185 2.19 11.05 8.49
CA ARG A 185 3.42 10.32 8.20
C ARG A 185 4.57 11.29 8.04
N LEU A 186 5.73 10.92 8.57
CA LEU A 186 6.94 11.70 8.52
C LEU A 186 8.13 10.77 8.21
N LEU A 187 9.03 11.20 7.34
CA LEU A 187 10.34 10.60 7.14
C LEU A 187 11.40 11.50 7.75
N VAL A 188 11.99 11.06 8.86
CA VAL A 188 13.13 11.75 9.45
C VAL A 188 14.40 11.27 8.78
N ARG A 189 15.11 12.19 8.14
CA ARG A 189 16.44 11.95 7.55
C ARG A 189 17.51 12.24 8.59
N ASP A 190 18.68 11.65 8.43
CA ASP A 190 19.80 11.82 9.37
C ASP A 190 19.44 11.46 10.82
N ALA A 191 18.87 10.29 10.99
CA ALA A 191 18.42 9.74 12.25
C ALA A 191 19.39 8.69 12.84
N ALA A 192 20.70 8.86 12.63
CA ALA A 192 21.73 7.92 13.12
C ALA A 192 21.69 7.73 14.65
N SER A 193 21.40 8.79 15.40
CA SER A 193 21.30 8.77 16.88
C SER A 193 19.92 8.32 17.39
N SER A 194 19.00 7.89 16.52
CA SER A 194 17.68 7.46 16.92
C SER A 194 17.73 6.15 17.71
N PRO A 195 16.97 6.02 18.81
CA PRO A 195 16.79 4.73 19.51
C PRO A 195 15.88 3.75 18.77
N ILE A 196 15.25 4.17 17.66
CA ILE A 196 14.37 3.32 16.87
C ILE A 196 15.20 2.30 16.08
N ASP A 197 14.83 1.04 16.18
CA ASP A 197 15.44 -0.06 15.40
C ASP A 197 14.41 -0.72 14.48
N ASP A 198 13.77 -1.80 14.91
CA ASP A 198 12.74 -2.49 14.13
C ASP A 198 11.37 -1.83 14.33
N TYR A 199 10.33 -2.48 13.83
CA TYR A 199 8.97 -1.98 13.85
C TYR A 199 8.38 -1.96 15.26
N GLY A 200 7.93 -0.79 15.70
CA GLY A 200 7.27 -0.59 16.97
C GLY A 200 6.01 0.28 16.87
N GLN A 201 5.02 -0.06 17.67
CA GLN A 201 3.78 0.69 17.87
C GLN A 201 3.68 1.07 19.35
N TYR A 202 3.30 2.32 19.63
CA TYR A 202 3.22 2.88 20.98
C TYR A 202 1.87 3.54 21.16
N PHE A 203 1.02 2.97 22.03
CA PHE A 203 -0.34 3.43 22.26
C PHE A 203 -0.45 4.37 23.46
N CYS A 204 -1.29 5.42 23.31
CA CYS A 204 -1.81 6.26 24.36
C CYS A 204 -3.33 6.37 24.16
N GLY A 205 -4.12 5.65 24.93
CA GLY A 205 -5.54 5.46 24.61
C GLY A 205 -5.70 4.95 23.18
N ASN A 206 -6.64 5.47 22.42
CA ASN A 206 -6.85 5.09 21.01
C ASN A 206 -5.93 5.83 20.02
N ALA A 207 -4.96 6.59 20.49
CA ALA A 207 -3.90 7.17 19.65
C ALA A 207 -2.67 6.25 19.62
N ARG A 208 -1.96 6.25 18.50
CA ARG A 208 -0.80 5.38 18.28
C ARG A 208 0.29 6.11 17.51
N LEU A 209 1.50 6.08 18.05
CA LEU A 209 2.72 6.29 17.28
C LEU A 209 3.22 4.94 16.73
N LEU A 210 3.73 4.97 15.52
CA LEU A 210 4.35 3.84 14.85
C LEU A 210 5.67 4.29 14.27
N SER A 211 6.72 3.50 14.43
CA SER A 211 8.02 3.84 13.86
C SER A 211 8.82 2.61 13.49
N PHE A 212 9.77 2.80 12.58
CA PHE A 212 10.80 1.82 12.22
C PHE A 212 11.96 2.50 11.50
N ARG A 213 13.15 1.91 11.69
CA ARG A 213 14.36 2.33 10.96
C ARG A 213 14.29 1.88 9.51
N LEU A 214 14.80 2.74 8.65
CA LEU A 214 14.94 2.54 7.21
C LEU A 214 16.42 2.65 6.79
N PRO A 215 16.79 2.21 5.58
CA PRO A 215 18.11 2.48 5.01
C PRO A 215 18.48 3.97 5.02
N ASP A 216 19.77 4.27 4.83
CA ASP A 216 20.33 5.62 4.73
C ASP A 216 20.12 6.47 6.00
N ASN A 217 20.21 5.83 7.18
CA ASN A 217 19.97 6.49 8.48
C ASN A 217 18.63 7.23 8.58
N CYS A 218 17.62 6.76 7.87
CA CYS A 218 16.28 7.31 7.96
C CYS A 218 15.45 6.58 9.01
N VAL A 219 14.47 7.29 9.57
CA VAL A 219 13.41 6.71 10.41
C VAL A 219 12.05 7.18 9.90
N TYR A 220 11.16 6.22 9.73
CA TYR A 220 9.75 6.50 9.47
C TYR A 220 8.98 6.63 10.78
N ILE A 221 8.16 7.67 10.88
CA ILE A 221 7.23 7.88 11.99
C ILE A 221 5.82 8.08 11.41
N ALA A 222 4.82 7.47 12.04
CA ALA A 222 3.41 7.75 11.75
C ALA A 222 2.63 7.93 13.06
N GLY A 223 1.75 8.91 13.08
CA GLY A 223 0.76 9.08 14.12
C GLY A 223 -0.62 8.71 13.63
N SER A 224 -1.39 8.03 14.47
CA SER A 224 -2.82 7.78 14.27
C SER A 224 -3.56 8.29 15.50
N PHE A 225 -4.68 8.99 15.31
CA PHE A 225 -5.43 9.59 16.41
C PHE A 225 -6.93 9.61 16.10
N PRO A 226 -7.80 9.59 17.12
CA PRO A 226 -9.24 9.69 16.93
C PRO A 226 -9.61 10.99 16.19
N LEU A 227 -10.47 10.89 15.19
CA LEU A 227 -10.90 12.02 14.38
C LEU A 227 -12.39 11.90 14.02
N ALA A 228 -13.23 12.72 14.61
CA ALA A 228 -14.65 12.77 14.30
C ALA A 228 -14.95 13.31 12.89
N GLY A 229 -16.12 12.97 12.38
CA GLY A 229 -16.66 13.47 11.11
C GLY A 229 -15.97 12.87 9.87
N ILE A 230 -16.34 13.42 8.71
CA ILE A 230 -15.81 13.10 7.38
C ILE A 230 -15.17 14.37 6.78
N GLY A 231 -14.29 14.21 5.78
CA GLY A 231 -13.59 15.32 5.14
C GLY A 231 -12.09 15.35 5.43
N SER A 232 -11.41 16.48 5.23
CA SER A 232 -9.98 16.62 5.48
C SER A 232 -9.65 16.58 6.98
N VAL A 233 -8.40 16.31 7.30
CA VAL A 233 -7.89 16.47 8.68
C VAL A 233 -7.94 17.96 9.04
N PRO A 234 -8.62 18.36 10.15
CA PRO A 234 -8.76 19.77 10.51
C PRO A 234 -7.43 20.42 10.89
N ASP A 235 -7.24 21.69 10.49
CA ASP A 235 -5.96 22.40 10.71
C ASP A 235 -5.61 22.58 12.18
N TYR A 236 -6.60 22.72 13.07
CA TYR A 236 -6.35 22.82 14.52
C TYR A 236 -5.66 21.57 15.09
N THR A 237 -5.78 20.41 14.43
CA THR A 237 -5.08 19.18 14.81
C THR A 237 -3.65 19.11 14.25
N LYS A 238 -3.33 19.89 13.21
CA LYS A 238 -2.06 19.87 12.49
C LYS A 238 -0.98 20.74 13.15
N THR A 239 -0.92 20.72 14.46
CA THR A 239 0.11 21.43 15.24
C THR A 239 0.86 20.45 16.13
N ALA A 240 2.14 20.71 16.38
CA ALA A 240 2.95 19.88 17.25
C ALA A 240 2.34 19.76 18.66
N ARG A 241 1.82 20.87 19.19
CA ARG A 241 1.14 20.89 20.49
C ARG A 241 -0.11 20.00 20.52
N ALA A 242 -0.95 20.03 19.47
CA ALA A 242 -2.14 19.19 19.39
C ALA A 242 -1.75 17.72 19.29
N GLN A 243 -0.72 17.41 18.48
CA GLN A 243 -0.26 16.03 18.31
C GLN A 243 0.38 15.48 19.59
N ARG A 244 1.21 16.24 20.30
CA ARG A 244 1.79 15.79 21.59
C ARG A 244 0.71 15.34 22.58
N ARG A 245 -0.43 16.03 22.65
CA ARG A 245 -1.55 15.68 23.55
C ARG A 245 -2.14 14.31 23.29
N PHE A 246 -2.11 13.84 22.06
CA PHE A 246 -2.63 12.49 21.74
C PHE A 246 -1.69 11.38 22.23
N PHE A 247 -0.38 11.64 22.32
CA PHE A 247 0.61 10.60 22.57
C PHE A 247 1.31 10.71 23.93
N GLN A 248 1.03 11.75 24.68
CA GLN A 248 1.57 11.93 26.02
C GLN A 248 0.57 11.34 27.05
N PRO A 249 1.00 10.41 27.90
CA PRO A 249 0.15 9.87 28.95
C PRO A 249 -0.22 10.97 29.96
N GLU A 250 -1.37 10.82 30.62
CA GLU A 250 -1.84 11.76 31.66
C GLU A 250 -0.90 11.77 32.86
N GLU A 251 -0.34 10.60 33.21
CA GLU A 251 0.59 10.43 34.30
C GLU A 251 1.88 9.75 33.83
N GLY A 252 3.00 10.14 34.43
CA GLY A 252 4.32 9.58 34.14
C GLY A 252 5.00 10.19 32.92
N SER A 253 6.14 9.60 32.54
CA SER A 253 6.96 9.99 31.41
C SER A 253 6.77 9.04 30.22
N VAL A 254 7.05 9.51 29.03
CA VAL A 254 7.12 8.68 27.82
C VAL A 254 8.47 7.93 27.77
N SER A 255 8.51 6.84 26.99
CA SER A 255 9.76 6.09 26.77
C SER A 255 10.75 6.89 25.91
N PRO A 256 12.06 6.54 25.94
CA PRO A 256 13.06 7.21 25.11
C PRO A 256 12.74 7.21 23.61
N GLU A 257 12.15 6.14 23.09
CA GLU A 257 11.73 6.03 21.69
C GLU A 257 10.61 7.02 21.38
N VAL A 258 9.62 7.10 22.27
CA VAL A 258 8.48 8.02 22.12
C VAL A 258 8.93 9.47 22.27
N GLU A 259 9.77 9.77 23.25
CA GLU A 259 10.34 11.12 23.43
C GLU A 259 11.13 11.57 22.20
N TRP A 260 11.95 10.67 21.64
CA TRP A 260 12.66 10.96 20.40
C TRP A 260 11.69 11.27 19.25
N MET A 261 10.63 10.46 19.05
CA MET A 261 9.62 10.72 18.03
C MET A 261 8.91 12.05 18.23
N LEU A 262 8.48 12.35 19.46
CA LEU A 262 7.81 13.61 19.81
C LEU A 262 8.72 14.82 19.63
N SER A 263 10.03 14.68 19.87
CA SER A 263 11.01 15.76 19.63
C SER A 263 11.12 16.19 18.16
N LYS A 264 10.65 15.36 17.22
CA LYS A 264 10.64 15.69 15.78
C LYS A 264 9.43 16.51 15.35
N LEU A 265 8.35 16.53 16.13
CA LEU A 265 7.10 17.20 15.75
C LEU A 265 7.29 18.70 15.52
N ASP A 266 7.99 19.40 16.42
CA ASP A 266 8.14 20.86 16.33
C ASP A 266 8.93 21.29 15.08
N ARG A 267 9.92 20.49 14.68
CA ARG A 267 10.79 20.80 13.53
C ARG A 267 10.16 20.40 12.20
N HIS A 268 9.32 19.36 12.18
CA HIS A 268 8.90 18.70 10.95
C HIS A 268 7.38 18.69 10.76
N ILE A 269 6.63 19.52 11.48
CA ILE A 269 5.18 19.56 11.38
C ILE A 269 4.68 19.87 9.96
N ASP A 270 5.39 20.75 9.26
CA ASP A 270 5.07 21.17 7.89
C ASP A 270 5.46 20.11 6.83
N ASP A 271 6.39 19.21 7.19
CA ASP A 271 6.82 18.10 6.32
C ASP A 271 5.87 16.88 6.38
N MET A 272 4.86 16.93 7.26
CA MET A 272 3.97 15.81 7.49
C MET A 272 2.94 15.62 6.40
N ASN A 273 2.79 14.39 5.95
CA ASN A 273 1.69 13.97 5.09
C ASN A 273 0.47 13.61 5.92
N TRP A 274 -0.57 14.43 5.85
CA TRP A 274 -1.83 14.25 6.58
C TRP A 274 -2.86 13.49 5.74
N ALA A 275 -3.53 12.52 6.34
CA ALA A 275 -4.56 11.74 5.69
C ALA A 275 -5.62 11.26 6.70
N ARG A 276 -6.74 10.75 6.20
CA ARG A 276 -7.67 9.92 6.96
C ARG A 276 -7.48 8.46 6.59
N THR A 277 -7.60 7.60 7.58
CA THR A 277 -7.72 6.17 7.31
C THR A 277 -9.03 5.92 6.59
N GLN A 278 -8.96 5.22 5.47
CA GLN A 278 -10.14 4.87 4.66
C GLN A 278 -9.90 3.59 3.89
N GLU A 279 -10.97 2.94 3.53
CA GLU A 279 -11.00 1.84 2.55
C GLU A 279 -12.09 2.11 1.51
N ILE A 280 -11.99 1.46 0.37
CA ILE A 280 -13.00 1.51 -0.69
C ILE A 280 -13.63 0.14 -0.87
N GLU A 281 -14.83 0.06 -1.43
CA GLU A 281 -15.41 -1.22 -1.85
C GLU A 281 -14.56 -1.88 -2.93
N THR A 282 -14.50 -3.21 -2.90
CA THR A 282 -13.69 -3.99 -3.84
C THR A 282 -14.35 -4.07 -5.21
N LEU A 283 -13.55 -3.88 -6.26
CA LEU A 283 -13.95 -4.13 -7.64
C LEU A 283 -12.79 -4.83 -8.37
N HIS A 284 -13.01 -6.04 -8.88
CA HIS A 284 -11.96 -6.80 -9.56
C HIS A 284 -11.90 -6.51 -11.06
N HIS A 285 -13.04 -6.30 -11.68
CA HIS A 285 -13.13 -6.00 -13.12
C HIS A 285 -14.40 -5.21 -13.45
N ALA A 286 -14.43 -4.60 -14.64
CA ALA A 286 -15.56 -3.85 -15.17
C ALA A 286 -15.70 -4.06 -16.68
N LEU A 287 -16.74 -3.47 -17.29
CA LEU A 287 -17.03 -3.51 -18.72
C LEU A 287 -16.99 -4.95 -19.31
N ASP A 288 -17.74 -5.86 -18.69
CA ASP A 288 -17.80 -7.28 -19.08
C ASP A 288 -16.43 -7.97 -19.16
N GLY A 289 -15.51 -7.61 -18.25
CA GLY A 289 -14.19 -8.21 -18.19
C GLY A 289 -13.19 -7.63 -19.20
N ARG A 290 -13.42 -6.40 -19.68
CA ARG A 290 -12.44 -5.67 -20.50
C ARG A 290 -11.57 -4.71 -19.71
N VAL A 291 -11.88 -4.47 -18.43
CA VAL A 291 -11.07 -3.71 -17.50
C VAL A 291 -10.81 -4.55 -16.26
N LEU A 292 -9.54 -4.83 -15.99
CA LEU A 292 -9.05 -5.48 -14.77
C LEU A 292 -8.56 -4.41 -13.79
N LEU A 293 -8.84 -4.55 -12.50
CA LEU A 293 -8.35 -3.62 -11.48
C LEU A 293 -7.37 -4.32 -10.53
N LEU A 294 -6.26 -3.64 -10.19
CA LEU A 294 -5.19 -4.17 -9.33
C LEU A 294 -4.83 -3.18 -8.22
N GLY A 295 -4.45 -3.71 -7.07
CA GLY A 295 -3.99 -2.92 -5.92
C GLY A 295 -5.01 -1.92 -5.42
N ASP A 296 -4.55 -0.73 -5.05
CA ASP A 296 -5.41 0.31 -4.47
C ASP A 296 -6.54 0.79 -5.41
N ALA A 297 -6.41 0.62 -6.72
CA ALA A 297 -7.49 0.89 -7.67
C ALA A 297 -8.66 -0.08 -7.49
N ALA A 298 -8.36 -1.32 -7.13
CA ALA A 298 -9.34 -2.38 -6.89
C ALA A 298 -9.89 -2.38 -5.46
N HIS A 299 -9.03 -2.24 -4.45
CA HIS A 299 -9.35 -2.59 -3.06
C HIS A 299 -8.52 -1.83 -2.02
N ALA A 300 -8.32 -0.53 -2.17
CA ALA A 300 -7.62 0.24 -1.13
C ALA A 300 -8.22 -0.06 0.25
N MET A 301 -7.35 -0.45 1.21
CA MET A 301 -7.74 -0.96 2.52
C MET A 301 -7.11 -0.16 3.66
N PHE A 302 -7.54 -0.39 4.89
CA PHE A 302 -6.92 0.20 6.06
C PHE A 302 -5.44 -0.19 6.14
N GLN A 303 -4.63 0.71 6.68
CA GLN A 303 -3.16 0.57 6.64
C GLN A 303 -2.58 -0.23 7.83
N THR A 304 -3.42 -0.69 8.75
CA THR A 304 -3.00 -1.20 10.08
C THR A 304 -2.03 -2.38 10.01
N LEU A 305 -2.22 -3.31 9.07
CA LEU A 305 -1.32 -4.45 8.86
C LEU A 305 -0.30 -4.25 7.72
N GLY A 306 -0.22 -3.05 7.13
CA GLY A 306 0.73 -2.76 6.05
C GLY A 306 0.47 -3.55 4.76
N GLN A 307 -0.76 -4.02 4.52
CA GLN A 307 -1.07 -4.93 3.42
C GLN A 307 -1.29 -4.25 2.05
N GLY A 308 -1.46 -2.93 1.97
CA GLY A 308 -1.76 -2.27 0.68
C GLY A 308 -0.74 -2.57 -0.42
N ALA A 309 0.52 -2.22 -0.24
CA ALA A 309 1.58 -2.51 -1.21
C ALA A 309 1.85 -4.02 -1.35
N THR A 310 1.73 -4.77 -0.25
CA THR A 310 1.91 -6.22 -0.22
C THR A 310 0.87 -6.93 -1.10
N GLN A 311 -0.41 -6.59 -0.98
CA GLN A 311 -1.49 -7.14 -1.81
C GLN A 311 -1.37 -6.67 -3.26
N ALA A 312 -0.93 -5.43 -3.51
CA ALA A 312 -0.66 -4.94 -4.87
C ALA A 312 0.44 -5.77 -5.60
N ILE A 313 1.44 -6.26 -4.86
CA ILE A 313 2.45 -7.18 -5.38
C ILE A 313 1.84 -8.55 -5.70
N GLU A 314 1.09 -9.14 -4.77
CA GLU A 314 0.40 -10.40 -5.00
C GLU A 314 -0.54 -10.31 -6.22
N ASP A 315 -1.29 -9.22 -6.36
CA ASP A 315 -2.21 -8.97 -7.49
C ASP A 315 -1.49 -8.99 -8.83
N ALA A 316 -0.42 -8.22 -8.94
CA ALA A 316 0.35 -8.10 -10.18
C ALA A 316 0.89 -9.46 -10.63
N LEU A 317 1.40 -10.24 -9.69
CA LEU A 317 1.99 -11.54 -9.96
C LEU A 317 0.91 -12.60 -10.26
N ALA A 318 -0.22 -12.58 -9.57
CA ALA A 318 -1.37 -13.45 -9.85
C ALA A 318 -1.94 -13.17 -11.23
N ALA A 319 -2.15 -11.89 -11.60
CA ALA A 319 -2.64 -11.50 -12.92
C ALA A 319 -1.67 -11.94 -14.03
N ALA A 320 -0.35 -11.77 -13.84
CA ALA A 320 0.64 -12.27 -14.78
C ALA A 320 0.67 -13.81 -14.88
N ALA A 321 0.42 -14.52 -13.77
CA ALA A 321 0.30 -15.98 -13.78
C ALA A 321 -0.89 -16.46 -14.61
N ILE A 322 -2.03 -15.74 -14.56
CA ILE A 322 -3.19 -16.02 -15.43
C ILE A 322 -2.82 -15.89 -16.90
N LEU A 323 -2.07 -14.84 -17.28
CA LEU A 323 -1.64 -14.67 -18.67
C LEU A 323 -0.73 -15.81 -19.17
N ARG A 324 0.09 -16.41 -18.31
CA ARG A 324 0.90 -17.59 -18.65
C ARG A 324 0.05 -18.80 -19.03
N GLY A 325 -1.17 -18.90 -18.50
CA GLY A 325 -2.15 -19.91 -18.89
C GLY A 325 -2.79 -19.68 -20.27
N GLN A 326 -2.37 -18.64 -21.03
CA GLN A 326 -2.86 -18.32 -22.38
C GLN A 326 -4.38 -18.18 -22.48
N PRO A 327 -5.01 -17.31 -21.68
CA PRO A 327 -6.46 -17.08 -21.72
C PRO A 327 -6.88 -16.54 -23.09
N GLN A 328 -8.02 -17.02 -23.59
CA GLN A 328 -8.46 -16.75 -24.96
C GLN A 328 -9.19 -15.39 -25.10
N SER A 329 -9.52 -14.72 -24.01
CA SER A 329 -10.24 -13.44 -24.03
C SER A 329 -9.90 -12.55 -22.83
N PRO A 330 -10.12 -11.23 -22.91
CA PRO A 330 -10.02 -10.33 -21.75
C PRO A 330 -10.87 -10.79 -20.57
N ARG A 331 -12.11 -11.23 -20.84
CA ARG A 331 -13.03 -11.75 -19.82
C ARG A 331 -12.45 -12.96 -19.08
N ALA A 332 -11.80 -13.88 -19.79
CA ALA A 332 -11.15 -15.03 -19.16
C ALA A 332 -9.98 -14.63 -18.24
N VAL A 333 -9.24 -13.57 -18.58
CA VAL A 333 -8.23 -12.98 -17.68
C VAL A 333 -8.87 -12.47 -16.40
N CYS A 334 -9.91 -11.65 -16.53
CA CYS A 334 -10.60 -11.03 -15.40
C CYS A 334 -11.26 -12.07 -14.48
N MET A 335 -11.96 -13.04 -15.04
CA MET A 335 -12.62 -14.10 -14.28
C MET A 335 -11.61 -14.97 -13.53
N GLY A 336 -10.55 -15.41 -14.20
CA GLY A 336 -9.49 -16.21 -13.55
C GLY A 336 -8.74 -15.44 -12.47
N TYR A 337 -8.55 -14.12 -12.65
CA TYR A 337 -7.98 -13.28 -11.62
C TYR A 337 -8.91 -13.16 -10.40
N GLU A 338 -10.18 -12.85 -10.63
CA GLU A 338 -11.15 -12.71 -9.55
C GLU A 338 -11.33 -14.01 -8.78
N GLU A 339 -11.46 -15.16 -9.44
CA GLU A 339 -11.52 -16.48 -8.81
C GLU A 339 -10.32 -16.73 -7.88
N ARG A 340 -9.12 -16.33 -8.32
CA ARG A 340 -7.88 -16.53 -7.57
C ARG A 340 -7.71 -15.56 -6.41
N ARG A 341 -8.20 -14.31 -6.52
CA ARG A 341 -7.86 -13.22 -5.59
C ARG A 341 -8.99 -12.79 -4.68
N ARG A 342 -10.25 -13.03 -5.02
CA ARG A 342 -11.42 -12.57 -4.27
C ARG A 342 -11.34 -12.91 -2.78
N ASP A 343 -11.23 -14.19 -2.46
CA ASP A 343 -11.27 -14.67 -1.08
C ASP A 343 -10.02 -14.22 -0.30
N ARG A 344 -8.89 -14.19 -0.96
CA ARG A 344 -7.63 -13.72 -0.40
C ARG A 344 -7.66 -12.24 -0.05
N ILE A 345 -8.13 -11.39 -0.95
CA ILE A 345 -8.28 -9.95 -0.72
C ILE A 345 -9.29 -9.69 0.40
N GLU A 346 -10.43 -10.36 0.37
CA GLU A 346 -11.44 -10.19 1.42
C GLU A 346 -10.94 -10.67 2.79
N PHE A 347 -10.18 -11.76 2.84
CA PHE A 347 -9.52 -12.22 4.07
C PHE A 347 -8.54 -11.16 4.60
N ALA A 348 -7.64 -10.64 3.76
CA ALA A 348 -6.69 -9.61 4.16
C ALA A 348 -7.39 -8.32 4.66
N ARG A 349 -8.49 -7.93 4.01
CA ARG A 349 -9.31 -6.77 4.41
C ARG A 349 -9.98 -6.99 5.78
N ARG A 350 -10.63 -8.15 5.97
CA ARG A 350 -11.26 -8.49 7.28
C ARG A 350 -10.25 -8.50 8.41
N LEU A 351 -9.09 -9.15 8.20
CA LEU A 351 -8.03 -9.19 9.20
C LEU A 351 -7.46 -7.80 9.50
N THR A 352 -7.35 -6.95 8.48
CA THR A 352 -6.89 -5.56 8.66
C THR A 352 -7.92 -4.73 9.44
N ARG A 353 -9.23 -4.91 9.21
CA ARG A 353 -10.29 -4.28 10.02
C ARG A 353 -10.24 -4.77 11.47
N GLU A 354 -10.12 -6.08 11.68
CA GLU A 354 -9.98 -6.67 13.01
C GLU A 354 -8.75 -6.09 13.75
N ALA A 355 -7.61 -5.95 13.06
CA ALA A 355 -6.42 -5.35 13.66
C ALA A 355 -6.57 -3.84 13.96
N THR A 356 -7.56 -3.16 13.36
CA THR A 356 -7.80 -1.72 13.53
C THR A 356 -8.64 -1.41 14.78
N ASP A 357 -9.25 -2.40 15.44
CA ASP A 357 -10.13 -2.27 16.61
C ASP A 357 -9.53 -1.40 17.74
N THR A 358 -8.23 -1.57 18.02
CA THR A 358 -7.49 -0.81 19.04
C THR A 358 -7.39 0.69 18.77
N LEU A 359 -7.63 1.12 17.53
CA LEU A 359 -7.60 2.53 17.10
C LEU A 359 -8.99 3.16 17.03
N LEU A 360 -10.05 2.33 17.14
CA LEU A 360 -11.42 2.82 17.04
C LEU A 360 -11.85 3.51 18.34
N PRO A 361 -12.73 4.52 18.27
CA PRO A 361 -13.30 5.12 19.47
C PRO A 361 -13.95 4.05 20.37
N GLY A 362 -13.58 4.06 21.66
CA GLY A 362 -14.06 3.08 22.63
C GLY A 362 -13.33 1.72 22.61
N GLY A 363 -12.36 1.52 21.72
CA GLY A 363 -11.48 0.34 21.75
C GLY A 363 -10.52 0.37 22.95
N ASP A 364 -10.15 -0.81 23.45
CA ASP A 364 -9.12 -0.98 24.46
C ASP A 364 -7.79 -1.42 23.79
N PRO A 365 -6.77 -0.55 23.72
CA PRO A 365 -5.52 -0.88 23.06
C PRO A 365 -4.73 -1.97 23.78
N VAL A 366 -4.88 -2.12 25.10
CA VAL A 366 -4.18 -3.17 25.87
C VAL A 366 -4.85 -4.51 25.67
N ALA A 367 -6.15 -4.61 25.98
CA ALA A 367 -6.89 -5.86 25.84
C ALA A 367 -6.95 -6.31 24.35
N GLY A 368 -7.19 -5.39 23.42
CA GLY A 368 -7.20 -5.70 21.99
C GLY A 368 -5.84 -6.11 21.46
N SER A 369 -4.73 -5.54 21.98
CA SER A 369 -3.39 -6.00 21.59
C SER A 369 -3.09 -7.39 22.19
N LEU A 370 -3.39 -7.62 23.47
CA LEU A 370 -3.20 -8.95 24.09
C LEU A 370 -3.97 -10.05 23.35
N ALA A 371 -5.19 -9.76 22.87
CA ALA A 371 -5.96 -10.70 22.05
C ALA A 371 -5.24 -11.05 20.73
N LYS A 372 -4.48 -10.11 20.16
CA LYS A 372 -3.70 -10.33 18.93
C LYS A 372 -2.43 -11.21 19.15
N ALA A 373 -2.02 -11.40 20.40
CA ALA A 373 -0.95 -12.34 20.76
C ALA A 373 -1.47 -13.76 21.00
N GLN A 374 -2.78 -14.01 20.87
CA GLN A 374 -3.39 -15.31 21.10
C GLN A 374 -3.57 -16.09 19.79
N GLU A 375 -3.66 -17.42 19.91
CA GLU A 375 -3.74 -18.34 18.76
C GLU A 375 -4.83 -18.01 17.73
N PRO A 376 -6.06 -17.56 18.05
CA PRO A 376 -7.03 -17.20 17.02
C PRO A 376 -6.52 -16.12 16.05
N PHE A 377 -5.78 -15.12 16.54
CA PHE A 377 -5.22 -14.06 15.69
C PHE A 377 -3.89 -14.48 15.07
N LEU A 378 -3.01 -15.18 15.80
CA LEU A 378 -1.74 -15.70 15.28
C LEU A 378 -1.97 -16.70 14.14
N ALA A 379 -2.98 -17.57 14.25
CA ALA A 379 -3.37 -18.47 13.16
C ALA A 379 -3.78 -17.70 11.89
N LYS A 380 -4.53 -16.60 12.04
CA LYS A 380 -4.87 -15.73 10.91
C LYS A 380 -3.65 -15.01 10.32
N LEU A 381 -2.68 -14.60 11.15
CA LEU A 381 -1.42 -14.05 10.65
C LEU A 381 -0.61 -15.08 9.87
N ARG A 382 -0.53 -16.34 10.36
CA ARG A 382 0.10 -17.44 9.61
C ARG A 382 -0.61 -17.64 8.27
N GLN A 383 -1.94 -17.70 8.25
CA GLN A 383 -2.71 -17.76 7.01
C GLN A 383 -2.39 -16.59 6.08
N LEU A 384 -2.30 -15.35 6.62
CA LEU A 384 -1.96 -14.18 5.83
C LEU A 384 -0.58 -14.28 5.17
N TYR A 385 0.43 -14.77 5.93
CA TYR A 385 1.82 -14.76 5.47
C TYR A 385 2.21 -16.02 4.70
N LEU A 386 1.55 -17.16 4.93
CA LEU A 386 1.91 -18.45 4.36
C LEU A 386 1.04 -18.88 3.17
N ASP A 387 -0.26 -18.57 3.18
CA ASP A 387 -1.18 -18.98 2.12
C ASP A 387 -1.20 -17.94 0.99
N VAL A 388 -0.20 -17.98 0.14
CA VAL A 388 -0.06 -17.07 -1.01
C VAL A 388 -0.60 -17.75 -2.26
N ALA A 389 -1.50 -17.05 -2.97
CA ALA A 389 -2.17 -17.54 -4.19
C ALA A 389 -1.29 -17.47 -5.45
#